data_a7861c67e648a530ab26a7f60ca25d34
#
_entry.id   a7861c67e648a530ab26a7f60ca25d34
#
_cell.length_a   1.000
_cell.length_b   1.000
_cell.length_c   1.000
_cell.angle_alpha   90.00
_cell.angle_beta   90.00
_cell.angle_gamma   90.00
#
_symmetry.space_group_name_H-M   'P 1'
#
loop_
_entity.id
_entity.type
_entity.pdbx_description
1 polymer ?
#
loop_
_entity_poly.entity_id
_entity_poly.type
_entity_poly.pdbx_seq_one_letter_code
_entity_poly.pdbx_strand_id
1 'polypeptide(L)'
;HRNMVAGAKSVSTYLGNHSSDTLLAALPLSFDAGFSQLTTAFHSGARVVLLNYLLPRDVLKAMEREKVTGLTAVPPLYIQLSALEWPAAIGEHLRYFANTGGRMPRETLAALRARVPKAKPFLMYGLTEAFRSTYLPPEEVDRRPDSIGKAIPNAEILVLREDGSECGPDEPGELVHRGALVGQGYWNDPEKTAERYKLL
;
A
#
# COMPACT_ATOMS: atom_id res chain seq x y z
N HIS A 1 10.49 16.08 -5.00
CA HIS A 1 10.94 14.99 -5.88
C HIS A 1 11.60 13.85 -5.10
N ARG A 2 12.47 14.13 -4.12
CA ARG A 2 13.16 13.08 -3.33
C ARG A 2 12.18 12.10 -2.69
N ASN A 3 11.13 12.60 -2.05
CA ASN A 3 10.06 11.79 -1.44
C ASN A 3 9.44 10.82 -2.47
N MET A 4 9.05 11.33 -3.65
CA MET A 4 8.42 10.52 -4.70
C MET A 4 9.33 9.41 -5.22
N VAL A 5 10.61 9.70 -5.45
CA VAL A 5 11.60 8.72 -5.92
C VAL A 5 11.87 7.67 -4.83
N ALA A 6 12.06 8.10 -3.59
CA ALA A 6 12.25 7.21 -2.45
C ALA A 6 11.04 6.30 -2.24
N GLY A 7 9.82 6.84 -2.37
CA GLY A 7 8.57 6.09 -2.29
C GLY A 7 8.47 5.02 -3.37
N ALA A 8 8.70 5.39 -4.62
CA ALA A 8 8.68 4.44 -5.74
C ALA A 8 9.67 3.29 -5.53
N LYS A 9 10.91 3.61 -5.15
CA LYS A 9 11.95 2.63 -4.84
C LYS A 9 11.56 1.72 -3.68
N SER A 10 11.08 2.29 -2.58
CA SER A 10 10.71 1.53 -1.38
C SER A 10 9.57 0.56 -1.66
N VAL A 11 8.48 1.04 -2.29
CA VAL A 11 7.30 0.21 -2.59
C VAL A 11 7.65 -0.90 -3.59
N SER A 12 8.35 -0.59 -4.67
CA SER A 12 8.74 -1.61 -5.66
C SER A 12 9.64 -2.68 -5.04
N THR A 13 10.49 -2.31 -4.08
CA THR A 13 11.41 -3.25 -3.42
C THR A 13 10.65 -4.30 -2.61
N TYR A 14 9.77 -3.91 -1.68
CA TYR A 14 9.10 -4.92 -0.84
C TYR A 14 7.97 -5.68 -1.57
N LEU A 15 7.34 -5.08 -2.59
CA LEU A 15 6.39 -5.79 -3.46
C LEU A 15 7.09 -6.70 -4.47
N GLY A 16 8.42 -6.56 -4.63
CA GLY A 16 9.22 -7.33 -5.58
C GLY A 16 8.81 -7.05 -7.02
N ASN A 17 8.54 -5.78 -7.36
CA ASN A 17 8.14 -5.43 -8.72
C ASN A 17 9.33 -5.49 -9.69
N HIS A 18 9.05 -5.93 -10.90
CA HIS A 18 10.04 -6.10 -11.97
C HIS A 18 9.44 -5.79 -13.35
N SER A 19 10.28 -5.72 -14.37
CA SER A 19 9.91 -5.27 -15.73
C SER A 19 8.87 -6.14 -16.45
N SER A 20 8.71 -7.40 -16.04
CA SER A 20 7.65 -8.27 -16.58
C SER A 20 6.32 -8.19 -15.84
N ASP A 21 6.20 -7.32 -14.83
CA ASP A 21 4.93 -7.10 -14.15
C ASP A 21 3.95 -6.27 -14.98
N THR A 22 2.67 -6.50 -14.71
CA THR A 22 1.55 -5.66 -15.13
C THR A 22 0.78 -5.21 -13.89
N LEU A 23 0.84 -3.92 -13.59
CA LEU A 23 0.18 -3.33 -12.44
C LEU A 23 -1.13 -2.66 -12.86
N LEU A 24 -2.21 -2.91 -12.12
CA LEU A 24 -3.50 -2.27 -12.37
C LEU A 24 -3.64 -1.02 -11.51
N ALA A 25 -3.67 0.15 -12.14
CA ALA A 25 -3.91 1.45 -11.49
C ALA A 25 -5.41 1.77 -11.52
N ALA A 26 -6.14 1.28 -10.52
CA ALA A 26 -7.59 1.48 -10.35
C ALA A 26 -7.94 2.52 -9.28
N LEU A 27 -6.95 3.11 -8.61
CA LEU A 27 -7.16 4.17 -7.63
C LEU A 27 -6.98 5.55 -8.26
N PRO A 28 -7.70 6.59 -7.78
CA PRO A 28 -7.56 7.95 -8.28
C PRO A 28 -6.11 8.44 -8.15
N LEU A 29 -5.60 9.08 -9.20
CA LEU A 29 -4.23 9.61 -9.23
C LEU A 29 -4.06 10.89 -8.39
N SER A 30 -5.15 11.44 -7.87
CA SER A 30 -5.16 12.66 -7.07
C SER A 30 -4.63 12.50 -5.64
N PHE A 31 -4.36 11.28 -5.20
CA PHE A 31 -3.73 11.02 -3.90
C PHE A 31 -2.62 9.97 -4.01
N ASP A 32 -1.81 9.86 -2.96
CA ASP A 32 -0.56 9.11 -2.95
C ASP A 32 -0.70 7.65 -3.40
N ALA A 33 -1.72 6.94 -2.89
CA ALA A 33 -1.90 5.53 -3.20
C ALA A 33 -2.16 5.26 -4.70
N GLY A 34 -2.92 6.13 -5.37
CA GLY A 34 -3.15 6.05 -6.80
C GLY A 34 -1.91 6.41 -7.60
N PHE A 35 -1.30 7.57 -7.29
CA PHE A 35 -0.11 8.03 -8.00
C PHE A 35 1.09 7.09 -7.81
N SER A 36 1.20 6.45 -6.65
CA SER A 36 2.28 5.50 -6.38
C SER A 36 2.28 4.28 -7.30
N GLN A 37 1.12 3.91 -7.84
CA GLN A 37 1.04 2.80 -8.80
C GLN A 37 1.80 3.11 -10.09
N LEU A 38 1.74 4.37 -10.55
CA LEU A 38 2.51 4.83 -11.72
C LEU A 38 4.00 4.88 -11.40
N THR A 39 4.37 5.55 -10.31
CA THR A 39 5.78 5.75 -9.98
C THR A 39 6.49 4.42 -9.66
N THR A 40 5.80 3.48 -9.03
CA THR A 40 6.30 2.12 -8.76
C THR A 40 6.48 1.33 -10.05
N ALA A 41 5.50 1.38 -10.97
CA ALA A 41 5.60 0.74 -12.28
C ALA A 41 6.78 1.31 -13.09
N PHE A 42 6.90 2.62 -13.18
CA PHE A 42 7.99 3.27 -13.91
C PHE A 42 9.36 2.97 -13.32
N HIS A 43 9.47 2.96 -11.99
CA HIS A 43 10.72 2.62 -11.32
C HIS A 43 11.19 1.19 -11.64
N SER A 44 10.29 0.23 -11.71
CA SER A 44 10.59 -1.18 -11.98
C SER A 44 10.61 -1.55 -13.47
N GLY A 45 10.28 -0.60 -14.37
CA GLY A 45 10.13 -0.87 -15.80
C GLY A 45 8.90 -1.74 -16.13
N ALA A 46 7.94 -1.83 -15.19
CA ALA A 46 6.73 -2.61 -15.33
C ALA A 46 5.69 -1.90 -16.23
N ARG A 47 4.80 -2.69 -16.82
CA ARG A 47 3.61 -2.18 -17.50
C ARG A 47 2.59 -1.71 -16.46
N VAL A 48 1.95 -0.56 -16.69
CA VAL A 48 0.82 -0.10 -15.89
C VAL A 48 -0.43 0.02 -16.76
N VAL A 49 -1.54 -0.50 -16.26
CA VAL A 49 -2.86 -0.41 -16.88
C VAL A 49 -3.68 0.61 -16.12
N LEU A 50 -4.00 1.73 -16.75
CA LEU A 50 -4.86 2.77 -16.17
C LEU A 50 -6.32 2.34 -16.33
N LEU A 51 -7.06 2.32 -15.25
CA LEU A 51 -8.47 1.93 -15.25
C LEU A 51 -9.31 2.96 -14.49
N ASN A 52 -10.24 3.57 -15.21
CA ASN A 52 -11.37 4.26 -14.62
C ASN A 52 -12.59 3.34 -14.73
N TYR A 53 -13.07 2.81 -13.61
CA TYR A 53 -14.16 1.83 -13.55
C TYR A 53 -15.41 2.43 -12.91
N LEU A 54 -16.57 1.98 -13.36
CA LEU A 54 -17.86 2.29 -12.75
C LEU A 54 -18.32 1.16 -11.82
N LEU A 55 -18.06 -0.07 -12.19
CA LEU A 55 -18.50 -1.25 -11.45
C LEU A 55 -17.29 -2.11 -11.06
N PRO A 56 -17.28 -2.73 -9.87
CA PRO A 56 -16.18 -3.57 -9.41
C PRO A 56 -15.84 -4.73 -10.38
N ARG A 57 -16.85 -5.27 -11.08
CA ARG A 57 -16.65 -6.30 -12.12
C ARG A 57 -15.75 -5.84 -13.27
N ASP A 58 -15.66 -4.53 -13.52
CA ASP A 58 -14.81 -4.01 -14.60
C ASP A 58 -13.32 -4.13 -14.22
N VAL A 59 -13.03 -4.08 -12.90
CA VAL A 59 -11.70 -4.35 -12.36
C VAL A 59 -11.30 -5.80 -12.64
N LEU A 60 -12.17 -6.77 -12.36
CA LEU A 60 -11.89 -8.19 -12.63
C LEU A 60 -11.70 -8.48 -14.11
N LYS A 61 -12.54 -7.88 -14.98
CA LYS A 61 -12.38 -7.99 -16.44
C LYS A 61 -11.05 -7.43 -16.93
N ALA A 62 -10.63 -6.28 -16.37
CA ALA A 62 -9.33 -5.71 -16.71
C ALA A 62 -8.18 -6.60 -16.20
N MET A 63 -8.28 -7.13 -14.98
CA MET A 63 -7.28 -8.05 -14.43
C MET A 63 -7.08 -9.28 -15.29
N GLU A 64 -8.17 -9.90 -15.75
CA GLU A 64 -8.13 -11.07 -16.63
C GLU A 64 -7.55 -10.73 -18.00
N ARG A 65 -8.14 -9.74 -18.69
CA ARG A 65 -7.74 -9.33 -20.05
C ARG A 65 -6.28 -8.93 -20.13
N GLU A 66 -5.82 -8.14 -19.17
CA GLU A 66 -4.47 -7.58 -19.15
C GLU A 66 -3.43 -8.46 -18.47
N LYS A 67 -3.84 -9.63 -17.95
CA LYS A 67 -2.98 -10.55 -17.19
C LYS A 67 -2.25 -9.83 -16.06
N VAL A 68 -3.01 -9.12 -15.22
CA VAL A 68 -2.48 -8.31 -14.12
C VAL A 68 -1.74 -9.18 -13.11
N THR A 69 -0.52 -8.74 -12.76
CA THR A 69 0.33 -9.44 -11.78
C THR A 69 0.32 -8.78 -10.41
N GLY A 70 -0.06 -7.50 -10.32
CA GLY A 70 -0.13 -6.74 -9.07
C GLY A 70 -1.33 -5.83 -9.01
N LEU A 71 -2.10 -5.93 -7.90
CA LEU A 71 -3.23 -5.06 -7.60
C LEU A 71 -3.01 -4.38 -6.26
N THR A 72 -2.98 -3.04 -6.25
CA THR A 72 -3.07 -2.24 -5.02
C THR A 72 -4.43 -1.56 -4.96
N ALA A 73 -5.15 -1.74 -3.86
CA ALA A 73 -6.47 -1.16 -3.68
C ALA A 73 -6.75 -0.81 -2.21
N VAL A 74 -7.91 -0.22 -1.98
CA VAL A 74 -8.43 0.15 -0.66
C VAL A 74 -9.50 -0.84 -0.19
N PRO A 75 -9.77 -0.94 1.13
CA PRO A 75 -10.75 -1.90 1.67
C PRO A 75 -12.12 -1.86 0.99
N PRO A 76 -12.74 -0.69 0.70
CA PRO A 76 -14.04 -0.67 0.03
C PRO A 76 -14.06 -1.39 -1.31
N LEU A 77 -13.01 -1.25 -2.12
CA LEU A 77 -12.92 -1.98 -3.38
C LEU A 77 -12.74 -3.48 -3.15
N TYR A 78 -11.88 -3.88 -2.21
CA TYR A 78 -11.66 -5.29 -1.90
C TYR A 78 -12.92 -5.98 -1.34
N ILE A 79 -13.72 -5.29 -0.51
CA ILE A 79 -15.02 -5.79 -0.03
C ILE A 79 -15.94 -6.07 -1.21
N GLN A 80 -16.06 -5.14 -2.14
CA GLN A 80 -16.88 -5.31 -3.34
C GLN A 80 -16.37 -6.45 -4.24
N LEU A 81 -15.05 -6.52 -4.47
CA LEU A 81 -14.43 -7.59 -5.26
C LEU A 81 -14.60 -8.96 -4.60
N SER A 82 -14.54 -9.04 -3.27
CA SER A 82 -14.69 -10.30 -2.54
C SER A 82 -16.10 -10.89 -2.65
N ALA A 83 -17.11 -10.09 -2.96
CA ALA A 83 -18.47 -10.53 -3.17
C ALA A 83 -18.74 -11.06 -4.60
N LEU A 84 -17.78 -10.89 -5.52
CA LEU A 84 -17.91 -11.33 -6.90
C LEU A 84 -17.24 -12.68 -7.13
N GLU A 85 -17.67 -13.37 -8.19
CA GLU A 85 -16.94 -14.51 -8.74
C GLU A 85 -15.73 -14.01 -9.55
N TRP A 86 -14.58 -14.62 -9.31
CA TRP A 86 -13.34 -14.27 -9.99
C TRP A 86 -13.07 -15.25 -11.13
N PRO A 87 -12.75 -14.78 -12.35
CA PRO A 87 -12.22 -15.63 -13.40
C PRO A 87 -10.97 -16.39 -12.91
N ALA A 88 -10.94 -17.71 -13.13
CA ALA A 88 -9.83 -18.57 -12.67
C ALA A 88 -8.47 -18.11 -13.24
N ALA A 89 -8.47 -17.57 -14.44
CA ALA A 89 -7.28 -17.05 -15.11
C ALA A 89 -6.55 -15.94 -14.30
N ILE A 90 -7.27 -15.17 -13.46
CA ILE A 90 -6.64 -14.17 -12.60
C ILE A 90 -5.66 -14.83 -11.63
N GLY A 91 -6.02 -15.97 -11.06
CA GLY A 91 -5.16 -16.71 -10.12
C GLY A 91 -3.89 -17.30 -10.75
N GLU A 92 -3.83 -17.39 -12.07
CA GLU A 92 -2.64 -17.85 -12.80
C GLU A 92 -1.57 -16.78 -12.90
N HIS A 93 -1.96 -15.47 -12.90
CA HIS A 93 -1.07 -14.36 -13.16
C HIS A 93 -0.83 -13.48 -11.94
N LEU A 94 -1.82 -13.32 -11.05
CA LEU A 94 -1.73 -12.42 -9.92
C LEU A 94 -0.69 -12.91 -8.91
N ARG A 95 0.41 -12.15 -8.75
CA ARG A 95 1.49 -12.44 -7.81
C ARG A 95 1.20 -11.90 -6.42
N TYR A 96 0.57 -10.74 -6.35
CA TYR A 96 0.21 -10.11 -5.08
C TYR A 96 -1.05 -9.24 -5.22
N PHE A 97 -1.69 -9.05 -4.07
CA PHE A 97 -2.63 -7.96 -3.85
C PHE A 97 -2.21 -7.19 -2.60
N ALA A 98 -2.29 -5.87 -2.67
CA ALA A 98 -1.82 -4.99 -1.62
C ALA A 98 -2.94 -4.06 -1.15
N ASN A 99 -3.19 -4.00 0.15
CA ASN A 99 -4.18 -3.13 0.77
C ASN A 99 -3.53 -1.88 1.36
N THR A 100 -4.16 -0.74 1.17
CA THR A 100 -3.78 0.55 1.77
C THR A 100 -5.00 1.42 2.05
N GLY A 101 -4.83 2.53 2.76
CA GLY A 101 -5.88 3.51 3.02
C GLY A 101 -6.94 3.08 4.04
N GLY A 102 -6.73 1.95 4.72
CA GLY A 102 -7.60 1.46 5.78
C GLY A 102 -7.29 0.02 6.16
N ARG A 103 -7.84 -0.42 7.29
CA ARG A 103 -7.69 -1.79 7.75
C ARG A 103 -8.46 -2.76 6.85
N MET A 104 -7.80 -3.80 6.35
CA MET A 104 -8.44 -4.89 5.62
C MET A 104 -9.29 -5.75 6.57
N PRO A 105 -10.60 -5.92 6.34
CA PRO A 105 -11.41 -6.83 7.14
C PRO A 105 -10.90 -8.27 6.99
N ARG A 106 -10.85 -9.01 8.11
CA ARG A 106 -10.34 -10.40 8.11
C ARG A 106 -11.12 -11.33 7.18
N GLU A 107 -12.43 -11.18 7.16
CA GLU A 107 -13.31 -11.98 6.28
C GLU A 107 -13.03 -11.69 4.80
N THR A 108 -12.86 -10.41 4.44
CA THR A 108 -12.50 -10.00 3.08
C THR A 108 -11.15 -10.58 2.68
N LEU A 109 -10.15 -10.49 3.57
CA LEU A 109 -8.83 -11.06 3.34
C LEU A 109 -8.88 -12.57 3.12
N ALA A 110 -9.63 -13.30 3.96
CA ALA A 110 -9.81 -14.74 3.83
C ALA A 110 -10.50 -15.11 2.50
N ALA A 111 -11.54 -14.37 2.11
CA ALA A 111 -12.26 -14.59 0.85
C ALA A 111 -11.34 -14.34 -0.37
N LEU A 112 -10.52 -13.29 -0.36
CA LEU A 112 -9.57 -13.02 -1.44
C LEU A 112 -8.50 -14.13 -1.54
N ARG A 113 -7.92 -14.53 -0.41
CA ARG A 113 -6.91 -15.61 -0.37
C ARG A 113 -7.47 -16.95 -0.86
N ALA A 114 -8.73 -17.24 -0.59
CA ALA A 114 -9.39 -18.44 -1.12
C ALA A 114 -9.52 -18.42 -2.65
N ARG A 115 -9.73 -17.23 -3.26
CA ARG A 115 -9.86 -17.09 -4.71
C ARG A 115 -8.53 -17.12 -5.45
N VAL A 116 -7.49 -16.52 -4.84
CA VAL A 116 -6.16 -16.39 -5.44
C VAL A 116 -5.09 -16.89 -4.45
N PRO A 117 -5.05 -18.18 -4.13
CA PRO A 117 -4.22 -18.72 -3.06
C PRO A 117 -2.70 -18.60 -3.30
N LYS A 118 -2.29 -18.38 -4.54
CA LYS A 118 -0.88 -18.15 -4.91
C LYS A 118 -0.46 -16.69 -4.75
N ALA A 119 -1.41 -15.75 -4.72
CA ALA A 119 -1.12 -14.33 -4.61
C ALA A 119 -0.76 -13.95 -3.17
N LYS A 120 0.32 -13.22 -3.00
CA LYS A 120 0.80 -12.75 -1.70
C LYS A 120 -0.01 -11.54 -1.22
N PRO A 121 -0.61 -11.57 -0.02
CA PRO A 121 -1.28 -10.41 0.57
C PRO A 121 -0.28 -9.47 1.25
N PHE A 122 -0.24 -8.20 0.84
CA PHE A 122 0.51 -7.15 1.52
C PHE A 122 -0.47 -6.19 2.19
N LEU A 123 -0.42 -6.09 3.53
CA LEU A 123 -1.24 -5.14 4.27
C LEU A 123 -0.37 -3.94 4.63
N MET A 124 -0.70 -2.78 4.08
CA MET A 124 0.13 -1.58 4.18
C MET A 124 -0.56 -0.51 5.02
N TYR A 125 0.23 0.25 5.76
CA TYR A 125 -0.19 1.45 6.47
C TYR A 125 0.65 2.64 6.01
N GLY A 126 0.01 3.79 5.92
CA GLY A 126 0.67 5.05 5.56
C GLY A 126 -0.34 6.17 5.43
N LEU A 127 0.17 7.35 5.17
CA LEU A 127 -0.60 8.57 4.97
C LEU A 127 0.08 9.41 3.90
N THR A 128 -0.66 10.34 3.31
CA THR A 128 -0.18 11.17 2.20
C THR A 128 1.06 11.98 2.59
N GLU A 129 1.15 12.41 3.84
CA GLU A 129 2.27 13.19 4.39
C GLU A 129 3.60 12.44 4.39
N ALA A 130 3.57 11.10 4.37
CA ALA A 130 4.75 10.25 4.43
C ALA A 130 4.74 9.10 3.40
N PHE A 131 3.87 9.17 2.40
CA PHE A 131 3.71 8.23 1.28
C PHE A 131 3.27 6.82 1.74
N ARG A 132 4.14 6.07 2.40
CA ARG A 132 3.89 4.79 3.07
C ARG A 132 4.79 4.71 4.28
N SER A 133 4.28 4.13 5.34
CA SER A 133 5.04 4.00 6.59
C SER A 133 5.47 2.56 6.85
N THR A 134 4.51 1.63 6.80
CA THR A 134 4.76 0.23 7.11
C THR A 134 4.06 -0.72 6.14
N TYR A 135 4.49 -1.97 6.17
CA TYR A 135 3.78 -3.09 5.56
C TYR A 135 3.89 -4.33 6.43
N LEU A 136 2.83 -5.11 6.49
CA LEU A 136 2.85 -6.44 7.08
C LEU A 136 3.30 -7.43 5.99
N PRO A 137 4.45 -8.12 6.18
CA PRO A 137 4.91 -9.13 5.24
C PRO A 137 3.88 -10.26 5.09
N PRO A 138 3.69 -10.83 3.89
CA PRO A 138 2.72 -11.90 3.65
C PRO A 138 2.84 -13.09 4.59
N GLU A 139 4.06 -13.44 5.00
CA GLU A 139 4.37 -14.53 5.94
C GLU A 139 3.93 -14.26 7.38
N GLU A 140 3.70 -13.01 7.73
CA GLU A 140 3.27 -12.60 9.08
C GLU A 140 1.74 -12.44 9.19
N VAL A 141 1.01 -12.45 8.07
CA VAL A 141 -0.43 -12.12 8.03
C VAL A 141 -1.26 -13.07 8.91
N ASP A 142 -0.93 -14.35 8.95
CA ASP A 142 -1.66 -15.31 9.79
C ASP A 142 -1.28 -15.22 11.28
N ARG A 143 -0.03 -14.85 11.55
CA ARG A 143 0.48 -14.76 12.91
C ARG A 143 0.15 -13.43 13.60
N ARG A 144 0.08 -12.34 12.82
CA ARG A 144 -0.13 -10.97 13.34
C ARG A 144 -1.16 -10.18 12.51
N PRO A 145 -2.39 -10.69 12.33
CA PRO A 145 -3.36 -10.13 11.36
C PRO A 145 -3.81 -8.69 11.68
N ASP A 146 -3.56 -8.21 12.89
CA ASP A 146 -3.91 -6.86 13.33
C ASP A 146 -2.73 -5.90 13.34
N SER A 147 -1.53 -6.37 13.00
CA SER A 147 -0.34 -5.54 12.96
C SER A 147 -0.29 -4.69 11.69
N ILE A 148 0.20 -3.46 11.82
CA ILE A 148 0.58 -2.64 10.66
C ILE A 148 1.92 -3.07 10.05
N GLY A 149 2.61 -4.03 10.67
CA GLY A 149 3.86 -4.61 10.20
C GLY A 149 5.11 -3.82 10.60
N LYS A 150 6.07 -3.77 9.73
CA LYS A 150 7.37 -3.11 9.92
C LYS A 150 7.57 -1.95 8.96
N ALA A 151 8.50 -1.06 9.30
CA ALA A 151 8.89 0.06 8.44
C ALA A 151 9.25 -0.41 7.01
N ILE A 152 8.81 0.36 6.01
CA ILE A 152 9.25 0.13 4.63
C ILE A 152 10.71 0.56 4.45
N PRO A 153 11.39 0.11 3.38
CA PRO A 153 12.75 0.61 3.09
C PRO A 153 12.80 2.14 3.03
N ASN A 154 13.87 2.73 3.56
CA ASN A 154 14.09 4.18 3.68
C ASN A 154 13.13 4.93 4.61
N ALA A 155 12.39 4.22 5.46
CA ALA A 155 11.59 4.77 6.54
C ALA A 155 12.09 4.25 7.89
N GLU A 156 11.93 5.06 8.90
CA GLU A 156 12.09 4.68 10.31
C GLU A 156 10.79 5.01 11.03
N ILE A 157 10.33 4.07 11.83
CA ILE A 157 9.10 4.20 12.61
C ILE A 157 9.47 4.13 14.08
N LEU A 158 9.11 5.17 14.81
CA LEU A 158 9.31 5.30 16.23
C LEU A 158 7.94 5.32 16.92
N VAL A 159 7.90 4.89 18.18
CA VAL A 159 6.75 5.12 19.07
C VAL A 159 7.28 5.94 20.24
N LEU A 160 6.78 7.17 20.38
CA LEU A 160 7.32 8.13 21.33
C LEU A 160 6.30 8.47 22.42
N ARG A 161 6.81 8.68 23.66
CA ARG A 161 6.04 9.28 24.75
C ARG A 161 5.86 10.78 24.51
N GLU A 162 5.05 11.42 25.32
CA GLU A 162 4.83 12.88 25.30
C GLU A 162 6.11 13.70 25.53
N ASP A 163 7.07 13.16 26.29
CA ASP A 163 8.37 13.78 26.54
C ASP A 163 9.39 13.58 25.40
N GLY A 164 9.00 12.89 24.32
CA GLY A 164 9.84 12.60 23.17
C GLY A 164 10.76 11.39 23.31
N SER A 165 10.75 10.70 24.46
CA SER A 165 11.52 9.47 24.64
C SER A 165 10.85 8.27 23.95
N GLU A 166 11.63 7.27 23.50
CA GLU A 166 11.09 6.08 22.87
C GLU A 166 10.35 5.18 23.85
N CYS A 167 9.19 4.69 23.43
CA CYS A 167 8.42 3.69 24.18
C CYS A 167 9.11 2.33 24.17
N GLY A 168 8.93 1.58 25.26
CA GLY A 168 9.31 0.17 25.33
C GLY A 168 8.34 -0.74 24.56
N PRO A 169 8.65 -2.04 24.45
CA PRO A 169 7.72 -3.02 23.91
C PRO A 169 6.38 -3.01 24.64
N ASP A 170 5.27 -3.10 23.87
CA ASP A 170 3.89 -3.10 24.36
C ASP A 170 3.45 -1.82 25.08
N GLU A 171 4.25 -0.76 25.02
CA GLU A 171 3.92 0.55 25.56
C GLU A 171 3.26 1.41 24.46
N PRO A 172 2.07 1.98 24.68
CA PRO A 172 1.41 2.86 23.73
C PRO A 172 2.07 4.24 23.70
N GLY A 173 2.14 4.83 22.48
CA GLY A 173 2.68 6.17 22.27
C GLY A 173 2.31 6.75 20.93
N GLU A 174 2.85 7.93 20.59
CA GLU A 174 2.66 8.55 19.27
C GLU A 174 3.51 7.82 18.22
N LEU A 175 2.86 7.41 17.11
CA LEU A 175 3.56 6.81 15.98
C LEU A 175 4.23 7.91 15.15
N VAL A 176 5.54 7.87 15.09
CA VAL A 176 6.35 8.86 14.36
C VAL A 176 7.06 8.22 13.18
N HIS A 177 6.92 8.83 12.00
CA HIS A 177 7.62 8.42 10.80
C HIS A 177 8.75 9.40 10.49
N ARG A 178 9.97 8.89 10.39
CA ARG A 178 11.18 9.63 10.03
C ARG A 178 11.81 9.07 8.77
N GLY A 179 12.35 9.93 7.91
CA GLY A 179 13.10 9.50 6.73
C GLY A 179 12.77 10.24 5.44
N ALA A 180 13.29 9.71 4.33
CA ALA A 180 13.25 10.36 3.01
C ALA A 180 11.84 10.44 2.40
N LEU A 181 10.88 9.69 2.95
CA LEU A 181 9.51 9.61 2.47
C LEU A 181 8.61 10.70 3.07
N VAL A 182 9.02 11.32 4.17
CA VAL A 182 8.26 12.40 4.81
C VAL A 182 8.20 13.61 3.88
N GLY A 183 7.00 14.18 3.72
CA GLY A 183 6.74 15.38 2.96
C GLY A 183 7.41 16.62 3.58
N GLN A 184 7.33 17.74 2.89
CA GLN A 184 7.93 19.00 3.35
C GLN A 184 6.95 19.90 4.09
N GLY A 185 5.68 19.52 4.19
CA GLY A 185 4.63 20.31 4.80
C GLY A 185 3.44 20.52 3.89
N TYR A 186 2.48 21.28 4.38
CA TYR A 186 1.28 21.67 3.65
C TYR A 186 1.49 22.98 2.89
N TRP A 187 0.96 23.05 1.67
CA TRP A 187 1.08 24.22 0.83
C TRP A 187 0.35 25.42 1.45
N ASN A 188 1.06 26.55 1.63
CA ASN A 188 0.54 27.78 2.23
C ASN A 188 -0.12 27.62 3.62
N ASP A 189 0.27 26.60 4.38
CA ASP A 189 -0.24 26.34 5.73
C ASP A 189 0.91 26.03 6.70
N PRO A 190 1.66 27.05 7.13
CA PRO A 190 2.80 26.86 8.03
C PRO A 190 2.37 26.39 9.43
N GLU A 191 1.19 26.75 9.90
CA GLU A 191 0.69 26.38 11.23
C GLU A 191 0.44 24.86 11.29
N LYS A 192 -0.36 24.31 10.38
CA LYS A 192 -0.57 22.86 10.30
C LYS A 192 0.71 22.10 9.95
N THR A 193 1.60 22.71 9.18
CA THR A 193 2.91 22.11 8.91
C THR A 193 3.69 21.94 10.20
N ALA A 194 3.77 22.97 11.06
CA ALA A 194 4.47 22.91 12.34
C ALA A 194 3.84 21.92 13.33
N GLU A 195 2.51 21.77 13.31
CA GLU A 195 1.81 20.77 14.13
C GLU A 195 2.18 19.32 13.74
N ARG A 196 2.27 19.05 12.42
CA ARG A 196 2.39 17.69 11.89
C ARG A 196 3.83 17.27 11.62
N TYR A 197 4.66 18.19 11.14
CA TYR A 197 6.06 17.95 10.78
C TYR A 197 6.98 18.55 11.84
N LYS A 198 7.39 17.73 12.79
CA LYS A 198 8.25 18.14 13.90
C LYS A 198 9.70 17.79 13.61
N LEU A 199 10.62 18.61 14.10
CA LEU A 199 12.04 18.27 14.17
C LEU A 199 12.25 17.40 15.43
N LEU A 200 12.87 16.24 15.24
CA LEU A 200 13.26 15.30 16.30
C LEU A 200 14.76 15.33 16.47
#